data_5547899d943d36ae7ec5aa659daf12c3
#
_entry.id   5547899d943d36ae7ec5aa659daf12c3
#
_cell.length_a   1.000
_cell.length_b   1.000
_cell.length_c   1.000
_cell.angle_alpha   90.00
_cell.angle_beta   90.00
_cell.angle_gamma   90.00
#
_symmetry.space_group_name_H-M   'P 1'
#
loop_
_entity.id
_entity.type
_entity.pdbx_description
1 polymer ?
#
loop_
_entity_poly.entity_id
_entity_poly.type
_entity_poly.pdbx_seq_one_letter_code
_entity_poly.pdbx_strand_id
1 'polypeptide(L)'
;PDHLNRYRDNEDIKNSISYMKENLHKQLNIFDLANNINLTEKTFSRRFKKALNISPLQYLKNLRVEKAKDLLISTNRSFSDITLEVGYFDENSFRKLFKQETSLNPKDFRKRFQQTVNFS
;
A
#
# COMPACT_ATOMS: atom_id res chain seq x y z
N PRO A 1 -22.09 19.60 -14.74
CA PRO A 1 -22.42 19.88 -13.32
C PRO A 1 -21.38 19.30 -12.39
N ASP A 2 -21.14 20.00 -11.29
CA ASP A 2 -20.08 19.64 -10.33
C ASP A 2 -20.28 18.26 -9.70
N HIS A 3 -21.52 17.85 -9.46
CA HIS A 3 -21.78 16.56 -8.83
C HIS A 3 -21.40 15.38 -9.73
N LEU A 4 -21.56 15.51 -11.05
CA LEU A 4 -21.12 14.48 -12.00
C LEU A 4 -19.60 14.38 -12.06
N ASN A 5 -18.91 15.52 -12.01
CA ASN A 5 -17.45 15.53 -12.00
C ASN A 5 -16.91 14.90 -10.70
N ARG A 6 -17.53 15.20 -9.58
CA ARG A 6 -17.16 14.57 -8.29
C ARG A 6 -17.38 13.07 -8.32
N TYR A 7 -18.46 12.61 -8.91
CA TYR A 7 -18.73 11.17 -9.03
C TYR A 7 -17.63 10.49 -9.84
N ARG A 8 -17.26 11.08 -10.99
CA ARG A 8 -16.19 10.53 -11.83
C ARG A 8 -14.85 10.53 -11.11
N ASP A 9 -14.52 11.63 -10.42
CA ASP A 9 -13.27 11.73 -9.67
C ASP A 9 -13.20 10.65 -8.59
N ASN A 10 -14.31 10.43 -7.87
CA ASN A 10 -14.36 9.40 -6.83
C ASN A 10 -14.22 8.00 -7.41
N GLU A 11 -14.83 7.72 -8.56
CA GLU A 11 -14.68 6.42 -9.24
C GLU A 11 -13.24 6.22 -9.72
N ASP A 12 -12.61 7.26 -10.25
CA ASP A 12 -11.21 7.19 -10.68
C ASP A 12 -10.29 6.85 -9.51
N ILE A 13 -10.49 7.51 -8.36
CA ILE A 13 -9.69 7.24 -7.16
C ILE A 13 -9.92 5.82 -6.67
N LYS A 14 -11.17 5.39 -6.64
CA LYS A 14 -11.56 4.04 -6.23
C LYS A 14 -10.91 2.99 -7.13
N ASN A 15 -10.93 3.21 -8.44
CA ASN A 15 -10.30 2.32 -9.42
C ASN A 15 -8.80 2.29 -9.25
N SER A 16 -8.18 3.43 -8.94
CA SER A 16 -6.75 3.49 -8.68
C SER A 16 -6.37 2.67 -7.44
N ILE A 17 -7.15 2.76 -6.38
CA ILE A 17 -6.90 1.99 -5.16
C ILE A 17 -7.03 0.49 -5.44
N SER A 18 -8.04 0.08 -6.21
CA SER A 18 -8.19 -1.32 -6.61
C SER A 18 -6.99 -1.80 -7.40
N TYR A 19 -6.51 -0.98 -8.33
CA TYR A 19 -5.32 -1.29 -9.12
C TYR A 19 -4.08 -1.44 -8.22
N MET A 20 -3.91 -0.54 -7.26
CA MET A 20 -2.81 -0.64 -6.28
C MET A 20 -2.85 -1.97 -5.54
N LYS A 21 -4.02 -2.34 -5.03
CA LYS A 21 -4.19 -3.59 -4.27
C LYS A 21 -3.90 -4.83 -5.11
N GLU A 22 -4.33 -4.84 -6.35
CA GLU A 22 -4.12 -5.97 -7.26
C GLU A 22 -2.67 -6.09 -7.74
N ASN A 23 -1.90 -4.99 -7.67
CA ASN A 23 -0.56 -4.92 -8.22
C ASN A 23 0.51 -4.57 -7.18
N LEU A 24 0.25 -4.81 -5.90
CA LEU A 24 1.20 -4.48 -4.82
C LEU A 24 2.57 -5.09 -5.04
N HIS A 25 2.64 -6.28 -5.60
CA HIS A 25 3.90 -7.01 -5.84
C HIS A 25 4.76 -6.37 -6.94
N LYS A 26 4.22 -5.43 -7.69
CA LYS A 26 4.92 -4.76 -8.78
C LYS A 26 5.53 -3.46 -8.30
N GLN A 27 6.58 -3.01 -9.00
CA GLN A 27 7.06 -1.64 -8.83
C GLN A 27 6.07 -0.71 -9.52
N LEU A 28 5.45 0.16 -8.72
CA LEU A 28 4.48 1.12 -9.20
C LEU A 28 5.01 2.52 -8.94
N ASN A 29 5.11 3.33 -9.98
CA ASN A 29 5.43 4.75 -9.84
C ASN A 29 4.18 5.59 -10.09
N ILE A 30 4.28 6.88 -9.84
CA ILE A 30 3.13 7.78 -9.98
C ILE A 30 2.60 7.81 -11.42
N PHE A 31 3.50 7.69 -12.40
CA PHE A 31 3.11 7.65 -13.82
C PHE A 31 2.23 6.43 -14.10
N ASP A 32 2.63 5.25 -13.61
CA ASP A 32 1.87 4.02 -13.82
C ASP A 32 0.47 4.14 -13.24
N LEU A 33 0.35 4.68 -12.03
CA LEU A 33 -0.93 4.83 -11.35
C LEU A 33 -1.83 5.81 -12.08
N ALA A 34 -1.30 6.95 -12.49
CA ALA A 34 -2.06 7.96 -13.22
C ALA A 34 -2.49 7.44 -14.59
N ASN A 35 -1.56 6.78 -15.29
CA ASN A 35 -1.83 6.26 -16.63
C ASN A 35 -2.93 5.20 -16.62
N ASN A 36 -3.02 4.40 -15.56
CA ASN A 36 -4.05 3.38 -15.42
C ASN A 36 -5.46 3.94 -15.50
N ILE A 37 -5.65 5.17 -15.03
CA ILE A 37 -6.95 5.85 -15.07
C ILE A 37 -6.97 7.01 -16.04
N ASN A 38 -6.04 7.04 -16.99
CA ASN A 38 -5.98 8.02 -18.09
C ASN A 38 -5.88 9.47 -17.60
N LEU A 39 -5.13 9.70 -16.54
CA LEU A 39 -4.87 11.03 -16.00
C LEU A 39 -3.38 11.35 -16.08
N THR A 40 -3.06 12.65 -16.11
CA THR A 40 -1.68 13.09 -15.92
C THR A 40 -1.30 12.90 -14.45
N GLU A 41 0.01 12.81 -14.18
CA GLU A 41 0.51 12.69 -12.81
C GLU A 41 0.01 13.82 -11.93
N LYS A 42 0.07 15.06 -12.46
CA LYS A 42 -0.33 16.25 -11.72
C LYS A 42 -1.82 16.21 -11.34
N THR A 43 -2.67 15.90 -12.30
CA THR A 43 -4.12 15.82 -12.07
C THR A 43 -4.45 14.71 -11.10
N PHE A 44 -3.84 13.54 -11.29
CA PHE A 44 -4.06 12.39 -10.41
C PHE A 44 -3.66 12.70 -8.96
N SER A 45 -2.44 13.23 -8.77
CA SER A 45 -1.95 13.55 -7.43
C SER A 45 -2.83 14.57 -6.73
N ARG A 46 -3.27 15.60 -7.45
CA ARG A 46 -4.14 16.63 -6.90
C ARG A 46 -5.49 16.06 -6.47
N ARG A 47 -6.13 15.29 -7.35
CA ARG A 47 -7.43 14.70 -7.06
C ARG A 47 -7.36 13.67 -5.94
N PHE A 48 -6.32 12.86 -5.94
CA PHE A 48 -6.11 11.84 -4.90
C PHE A 48 -5.95 12.51 -3.52
N LYS A 49 -5.07 13.50 -3.44
CA LYS A 49 -4.82 14.25 -2.22
C LYS A 49 -6.09 14.95 -1.72
N LYS A 50 -6.86 15.51 -2.63
CA LYS A 50 -8.13 16.17 -2.29
C LYS A 50 -9.13 15.17 -1.71
N ALA A 51 -9.21 13.97 -2.30
CA ALA A 51 -10.16 12.95 -1.88
C ALA A 51 -9.78 12.29 -0.55
N LEU A 52 -8.49 11.98 -0.36
CA LEU A 52 -8.04 11.14 0.76
C LEU A 52 -7.09 11.84 1.73
N ASN A 53 -6.71 13.08 1.45
CA ASN A 53 -5.85 13.89 2.30
C ASN A 53 -4.42 13.35 2.46
N ILE A 54 -4.01 12.39 1.64
CA ILE A 54 -2.63 11.91 1.54
C ILE A 54 -2.27 11.71 0.08
N SER A 55 -0.98 11.65 -0.23
CA SER A 55 -0.53 11.44 -1.60
C SER A 55 -0.77 10.00 -2.05
N PRO A 56 -0.87 9.74 -3.37
CA PRO A 56 -1.00 8.38 -3.87
C PRO A 56 0.13 7.45 -3.44
N LEU A 57 1.37 7.95 -3.46
CA LEU A 57 2.52 7.12 -3.08
C LEU A 57 2.53 6.81 -1.58
N GLN A 58 2.07 7.74 -0.75
CA GLN A 58 1.95 7.47 0.68
C GLN A 58 0.85 6.43 0.93
N TYR A 59 -0.25 6.52 0.20
CA TYR A 59 -1.32 5.53 0.30
C TYR A 59 -0.81 4.14 -0.10
N LEU A 60 -0.04 4.07 -1.19
CA LEU A 60 0.56 2.82 -1.64
C LEU A 60 1.50 2.23 -0.58
N LYS A 61 2.32 3.06 0.05
CA LYS A 61 3.18 2.62 1.16
C LYS A 61 2.36 2.05 2.31
N ASN A 62 1.26 2.72 2.66
CA ASN A 62 0.37 2.25 3.72
C ASN A 62 -0.23 0.89 3.38
N LEU A 63 -0.67 0.68 2.14
CA LEU A 63 -1.20 -0.61 1.69
C LEU A 63 -0.16 -1.72 1.82
N ARG A 64 1.09 -1.42 1.46
CA ARG A 64 2.18 -2.39 1.53
C ARG A 64 2.48 -2.79 2.96
N VAL A 65 2.49 -1.83 3.88
CA VAL A 65 2.69 -2.11 5.30
C VAL A 65 1.52 -2.93 5.85
N GLU A 66 0.29 -2.59 5.50
CA GLU A 66 -0.89 -3.35 5.95
C GLU A 66 -0.84 -4.79 5.46
N LYS A 67 -0.46 -5.01 4.20
CA LYS A 67 -0.32 -6.38 3.66
C LYS A 67 0.78 -7.14 4.40
N ALA A 68 1.91 -6.49 4.69
CA ALA A 68 3.00 -7.12 5.43
C ALA A 68 2.56 -7.50 6.84
N LYS A 69 1.79 -6.64 7.52
CA LYS A 69 1.23 -6.96 8.85
C LYS A 69 0.38 -8.22 8.78
N ASP A 70 -0.51 -8.31 7.79
CA ASP A 70 -1.36 -9.48 7.60
C ASP A 70 -0.55 -10.75 7.39
N LEU A 71 0.49 -10.69 6.55
CA LEU A 71 1.33 -11.84 6.26
C LEU A 71 2.19 -12.25 7.47
N LEU A 72 2.64 -11.28 8.26
CA LEU A 72 3.38 -11.58 9.49
C LEU A 72 2.52 -12.33 10.51
N ILE A 73 1.25 -11.98 10.59
CA ILE A 73 0.31 -12.58 11.53
C ILE A 73 -0.20 -13.93 11.01
N SER A 74 -0.55 -14.01 9.74
CA SER A 74 -1.24 -15.17 9.17
C SER A 74 -0.34 -16.24 8.57
N THR A 75 0.98 -16.01 8.49
CA THR A 75 1.92 -16.96 7.91
C THR A 75 3.20 -17.03 8.74
N ASN A 76 4.02 -18.05 8.45
CA ASN A 76 5.38 -18.16 8.99
C ASN A 76 6.45 -17.75 7.96
N ARG A 77 6.05 -17.03 6.92
CA ARG A 77 6.97 -16.60 5.86
C ARG A 77 8.00 -15.62 6.42
N SER A 78 9.21 -15.67 5.87
CA SER A 78 10.27 -14.75 6.28
C SER A 78 9.92 -13.31 5.89
N PHE A 79 10.49 -12.35 6.61
CA PHE A 79 10.30 -10.95 6.25
C PHE A 79 10.89 -10.64 4.86
N SER A 80 11.96 -11.34 4.49
CA SER A 80 12.54 -11.25 3.14
C SER A 80 11.49 -11.59 2.08
N ASP A 81 10.80 -12.71 2.25
CA ASP A 81 9.75 -13.14 1.31
C ASP A 81 8.57 -12.17 1.31
N ILE A 82 8.17 -11.70 2.48
CA ILE A 82 7.08 -10.74 2.61
C ILE A 82 7.43 -9.43 1.90
N THR A 83 8.67 -8.96 2.06
CA THR A 83 9.15 -7.74 1.42
C THR A 83 8.95 -7.79 -0.09
N LEU A 84 9.36 -8.89 -0.71
CA LEU A 84 9.20 -9.07 -2.16
C LEU A 84 7.73 -9.15 -2.56
N GLU A 85 6.93 -9.84 -1.80
CA GLU A 85 5.50 -9.99 -2.12
C GLU A 85 4.75 -8.67 -2.08
N VAL A 86 5.13 -7.77 -1.17
CA VAL A 86 4.48 -6.46 -1.09
C VAL A 86 5.11 -5.42 -2.03
N GLY A 87 6.05 -5.84 -2.88
CA GLY A 87 6.58 -4.98 -3.95
C GLY A 87 7.79 -4.14 -3.59
N TYR A 88 8.50 -4.47 -2.51
CA TYR A 88 9.76 -3.83 -2.17
C TYR A 88 10.94 -4.71 -2.60
N PHE A 89 12.02 -4.08 -3.04
CA PHE A 89 13.25 -4.79 -3.42
C PHE A 89 14.32 -4.63 -2.35
N ASP A 90 14.29 -3.56 -1.58
CA ASP A 90 15.24 -3.30 -0.52
C ASP A 90 14.61 -3.61 0.83
N GLU A 91 14.99 -4.74 1.40
CA GLU A 91 14.48 -5.19 2.69
C GLU A 91 14.76 -4.18 3.81
N ASN A 92 15.93 -3.56 3.80
CA ASN A 92 16.29 -2.59 4.83
C ASN A 92 15.42 -1.34 4.77
N SER A 93 15.15 -0.84 3.57
CA SER A 93 14.25 0.29 3.39
C SER A 93 12.84 -0.03 3.86
N PHE A 94 12.37 -1.24 3.54
CA PHE A 94 11.03 -1.64 3.97
C PHE A 94 10.95 -1.87 5.48
N ARG A 95 12.01 -2.41 6.06
CA ARG A 95 12.09 -2.60 7.52
C ARG A 95 11.98 -1.25 8.25
N LYS A 96 12.66 -0.23 7.74
CA LYS A 96 12.58 1.12 8.32
C LYS A 96 11.17 1.70 8.20
N LEU A 97 10.56 1.55 7.02
CA LEU A 97 9.19 2.01 6.81
C LEU A 97 8.22 1.28 7.75
N PHE A 98 8.36 -0.05 7.85
CA PHE A 98 7.50 -0.86 8.72
C PHE A 98 7.59 -0.39 10.17
N LYS A 99 8.82 -0.19 10.67
CA LYS A 99 9.02 0.28 12.04
C LYS A 99 8.47 1.69 12.24
N GLN A 100 8.63 2.56 11.25
CA GLN A 100 8.09 3.92 11.31
C GLN A 100 6.56 3.91 11.42
N GLU A 101 5.90 3.05 10.65
CA GLU A 101 4.44 2.99 10.61
C GLU A 101 3.83 2.23 11.81
N THR A 102 4.51 1.20 12.32
CA THR A 102 3.97 0.32 13.36
C THR A 102 4.60 0.52 14.73
N SER A 103 5.71 1.24 14.82
CA SER A 103 6.54 1.41 16.01
C SER A 103 7.24 0.13 16.47
N LEU A 104 7.14 -0.96 15.71
CA LEU A 104 7.77 -2.24 16.01
C LEU A 104 8.56 -2.72 14.79
N ASN A 105 9.69 -3.39 15.02
CA ASN A 105 10.32 -4.10 13.92
C ASN A 105 9.48 -5.35 13.57
N PRO A 106 9.65 -5.91 12.36
CA PRO A 106 8.81 -7.04 11.93
C PRO A 106 8.85 -8.25 12.85
N LYS A 107 10.00 -8.57 13.40
CA LYS A 107 10.15 -9.70 14.30
C LYS A 107 9.33 -9.52 15.57
N ASP A 108 9.41 -8.34 16.18
CA ASP A 108 8.65 -8.03 17.38
C ASP A 108 7.16 -7.93 17.09
N PHE A 109 6.81 -7.41 15.93
CA PHE A 109 5.42 -7.35 15.50
C PHE A 109 4.81 -8.75 15.41
N ARG A 110 5.50 -9.67 14.73
CA ARG A 110 5.05 -11.07 14.62
C ARG A 110 4.93 -11.71 16.00
N LYS A 111 5.95 -11.56 16.83
CA LYS A 111 5.96 -12.14 18.16
C LYS A 111 4.78 -11.67 19.00
N ARG A 112 4.44 -10.39 18.88
CA ARG A 112 3.37 -9.79 19.68
C ARG A 112 1.98 -10.17 19.18
N PHE A 113 1.77 -10.18 17.87
CA PHE A 113 0.43 -10.31 17.29
C PHE A 113 0.11 -11.70 16.75
N GLN A 114 1.11 -12.52 16.46
CA GLN A 114 0.90 -13.89 15.96
C GLN A 114 0.60 -14.89 17.08
N GLN A 115 0.93 -14.57 18.29
CA GLN A 115 0.79 -15.53 19.40
C GLN A 115 -0.65 -15.97 19.65
N THR A 116 -1.63 -15.29 19.09
CA THR A 116 -3.05 -15.66 19.18
C THR A 116 -3.50 -16.54 18.01
N VAL A 117 -2.61 -16.81 17.05
CA VAL A 117 -2.91 -17.60 15.85
C VAL A 117 -2.29 -18.98 15.99
N ASN A 118 -3.08 -20.03 15.75
CA ASN A 118 -2.61 -21.40 15.85
C ASN A 118 -2.35 -21.98 14.46
N PHE A 119 -1.11 -22.37 14.20
CA PHE A 119 -0.68 -22.94 12.92
C PHE A 119 -0.49 -24.45 12.96
N SER A 120 -0.87 -25.09 14.03
CA SER A 120 -0.72 -26.55 14.17
C SER A 120 -1.70 -27.32 13.31
#